data_3cdeb3bf983329c2e07ea304ad1f0197
#
_entry.id   3cdeb3bf983329c2e07ea304ad1f0197
#
_cell.length_a   1.000
_cell.length_b   1.000
_cell.length_c   1.000
_cell.angle_alpha   90.00
_cell.angle_beta   90.00
_cell.angle_gamma   90.00
#
_symmetry.space_group_name_H-M   'P 1'
#
loop_
_entity.id
_entity.type
_entity.pdbx_description
1 polymer ?
#
loop_
_entity_poly.entity_id
_entity_poly.type
_entity_poly.pdbx_seq_one_letter_code
_entity_poly.pdbx_strand_id
1 'polypeptide(L)'
;MKTVVMTAVALALAVSTAYAHVTVQPKQSTPGARETYTLRVPTEKFVPTVKVEVEFPAALNVSSFEPKTGWKIEQKKDASGKLVGIILNGSLGPGESTQFNFTARNPGTEGKLIFKAIQTYQDGTTSEWTGPEGSRTPAPIVEIKKSAP
;
A
#
# COMPACT_ATOMS: atom_id res chain seq x y z
N MET A 1 -50.40 -33.71 6.59
CA MET A 1 -49.82 -32.37 6.22
C MET A 1 -48.36 -32.41 6.54
N LYS A 2 -47.50 -32.36 5.54
CA LYS A 2 -46.04 -32.32 5.74
C LYS A 2 -45.60 -30.86 5.63
N THR A 3 -45.16 -30.30 6.76
CA THR A 3 -44.65 -28.94 6.83
C THR A 3 -43.19 -28.92 6.33
N VAL A 4 -42.97 -28.31 5.19
CA VAL A 4 -41.62 -28.11 4.66
C VAL A 4 -41.05 -26.85 5.32
N VAL A 5 -40.10 -27.02 6.22
CA VAL A 5 -39.32 -25.92 6.79
C VAL A 5 -38.23 -25.58 5.78
N MET A 6 -38.40 -24.48 5.07
CA MET A 6 -37.34 -23.90 4.23
C MET A 6 -36.35 -23.18 5.15
N THR A 7 -35.21 -23.80 5.39
CA THR A 7 -34.06 -23.14 6.06
C THR A 7 -33.40 -22.26 5.04
N ALA A 8 -33.60 -20.94 5.14
CA ALA A 8 -32.87 -19.96 4.35
C ALA A 8 -31.42 -19.87 4.91
N VAL A 9 -30.48 -20.44 4.19
CA VAL A 9 -29.04 -20.24 4.46
C VAL A 9 -28.68 -18.85 3.98
N ALA A 10 -28.56 -17.91 4.91
CA ALA A 10 -27.99 -16.60 4.61
C ALA A 10 -26.48 -16.76 4.39
N LEU A 11 -26.07 -16.78 3.13
CA LEU A 11 -24.68 -16.75 2.74
C LEU A 11 -24.16 -15.33 3.00
N ALA A 12 -23.51 -15.12 4.16
CA ALA A 12 -22.80 -13.87 4.44
C ALA A 12 -21.63 -13.76 3.49
N LEU A 13 -21.76 -12.93 2.45
CA LEU A 13 -20.65 -12.48 1.62
C LEU A 13 -19.71 -11.67 2.50
N ALA A 14 -18.65 -12.29 2.98
CA ALA A 14 -17.53 -11.58 3.58
C ALA A 14 -16.85 -10.79 2.46
N VAL A 15 -17.25 -9.51 2.30
CA VAL A 15 -16.57 -8.59 1.39
C VAL A 15 -15.18 -8.39 1.96
N SER A 16 -14.18 -8.94 1.28
CA SER A 16 -12.78 -8.78 1.65
C SER A 16 -12.41 -7.30 1.58
N THR A 17 -12.25 -6.65 2.73
CA THR A 17 -11.85 -5.25 2.85
C THR A 17 -10.40 -5.00 2.40
N ALA A 18 -9.65 -6.06 2.06
CA ALA A 18 -8.26 -6.00 1.62
C ALA A 18 -8.02 -5.22 0.32
N TYR A 19 -9.05 -5.06 -0.52
CA TYR A 19 -8.95 -4.31 -1.78
C TYR A 19 -9.08 -2.80 -1.62
N ALA A 20 -9.47 -2.35 -0.44
CA ALA A 20 -9.79 -0.96 -0.14
C ALA A 20 -8.60 -0.14 0.35
N HIS A 21 -7.52 -0.78 0.78
CA HIS A 21 -6.38 -0.15 1.42
C HIS A 21 -5.22 0.09 0.45
N VAL A 22 -4.45 1.14 0.72
CA VAL A 22 -3.10 1.27 0.17
C VAL A 22 -2.24 0.20 0.81
N THR A 23 -1.58 -0.62 -0.01
CA THR A 23 -0.78 -1.75 0.46
C THR A 23 0.57 -1.83 -0.24
N VAL A 24 1.53 -2.49 0.38
CA VAL A 24 2.82 -2.85 -0.20
C VAL A 24 2.94 -4.38 -0.19
N GLN A 25 3.31 -4.93 -1.35
CA GLN A 25 3.51 -6.37 -1.53
C GLN A 25 4.95 -6.64 -1.99
N PRO A 26 5.56 -7.78 -1.64
CA PRO A 26 5.03 -8.83 -0.74
C PRO A 26 4.89 -8.32 0.69
N LYS A 27 3.97 -8.89 1.44
CA LYS A 27 3.76 -8.53 2.87
C LYS A 27 4.83 -9.08 3.80
N GLN A 28 5.65 -9.97 3.31
CA GLN A 28 6.76 -10.59 4.04
C GLN A 28 7.96 -10.75 3.12
N SER A 29 9.14 -10.50 3.64
CA SER A 29 10.41 -10.70 2.97
C SER A 29 11.49 -11.10 3.99
N THR A 30 12.72 -11.29 3.53
CA THR A 30 13.82 -11.78 4.38
C THR A 30 14.86 -10.69 4.64
N PRO A 31 15.60 -10.78 5.77
CA PRO A 31 16.66 -9.82 6.09
C PRO A 31 17.72 -9.75 5.00
N GLY A 32 18.17 -8.54 4.67
CA GLY A 32 19.22 -8.26 3.70
C GLY A 32 18.87 -8.52 2.25
N ALA A 33 17.70 -9.06 1.95
CA ALA A 33 17.29 -9.36 0.58
C ALA A 33 17.08 -8.07 -0.25
N ARG A 34 17.41 -8.17 -1.53
CA ARG A 34 16.99 -7.21 -2.55
C ARG A 34 15.62 -7.65 -3.04
N GLU A 35 14.62 -6.79 -2.85
CA GLU A 35 13.22 -7.10 -3.15
C GLU A 35 12.64 -6.09 -4.13
N THR A 36 11.78 -6.55 -5.03
CA THR A 36 10.89 -5.68 -5.80
C THR A 36 9.55 -5.62 -5.07
N TYR A 37 9.23 -4.44 -4.57
CA TYR A 37 7.96 -4.17 -3.90
C TYR A 37 6.95 -3.56 -4.85
N THR A 38 5.69 -3.85 -4.62
CA THR A 38 4.56 -3.26 -5.35
C THR A 38 3.69 -2.47 -4.38
N LEU A 39 3.62 -1.16 -4.60
CA LEU A 39 2.66 -0.27 -3.95
C LEU A 39 1.35 -0.33 -4.73
N ARG A 40 0.26 -0.72 -4.08
CA ARG A 40 -1.07 -0.72 -4.65
C ARG A 40 -1.90 0.40 -4.07
N VAL A 41 -2.50 1.20 -4.95
CA VAL A 41 -3.35 2.33 -4.57
C VAL A 41 -4.73 2.16 -5.19
N PRO A 42 -5.79 2.00 -4.39
CA PRO A 42 -7.17 2.03 -4.86
C PRO A 42 -7.78 3.42 -4.70
N THR A 43 -8.80 3.74 -5.49
CA THR A 43 -9.68 4.90 -5.27
C THR A 43 -11.06 4.42 -4.84
N GLU A 44 -11.37 4.60 -3.56
CA GLU A 44 -12.65 4.20 -2.98
C GLU A 44 -13.70 5.30 -2.97
N LYS A 45 -13.26 6.56 -3.02
CA LYS A 45 -14.16 7.72 -3.06
C LYS A 45 -14.75 7.89 -4.46
N PHE A 46 -15.82 8.68 -4.54
CA PHE A 46 -16.48 9.03 -5.79
C PHE A 46 -15.78 10.15 -6.58
N VAL A 47 -14.62 10.58 -6.11
CA VAL A 47 -13.74 11.55 -6.77
C VAL A 47 -12.39 10.91 -7.03
N PRO A 48 -11.71 11.27 -8.14
CA PRO A 48 -10.41 10.69 -8.47
C PRO A 48 -9.33 10.96 -7.43
N THR A 49 -8.41 10.01 -7.28
CA THR A 49 -7.12 10.25 -6.63
C THR A 49 -6.21 11.00 -7.59
N VAL A 50 -5.59 12.08 -7.15
CA VAL A 50 -4.70 12.92 -7.96
C VAL A 50 -3.26 12.96 -7.46
N LYS A 51 -3.04 12.61 -6.20
CA LYS A 51 -1.70 12.58 -5.60
C LYS A 51 -1.60 11.49 -4.54
N VAL A 52 -0.47 10.83 -4.49
CA VAL A 52 -0.10 9.92 -3.39
C VAL A 52 1.31 10.26 -2.94
N GLU A 53 1.48 10.60 -1.67
CA GLU A 53 2.77 10.82 -1.04
C GLU A 53 3.11 9.60 -0.19
N VAL A 54 4.29 9.03 -0.38
CA VAL A 54 4.74 7.86 0.37
C VAL A 54 6.04 8.18 1.08
N GLU A 55 6.07 7.93 2.38
CA GLU A 55 7.27 7.94 3.19
C GLU A 55 7.76 6.51 3.39
N PHE A 56 9.02 6.26 3.06
CA PHE A 56 9.63 4.94 3.24
C PHE A 56 10.12 4.74 4.67
N PRO A 57 10.04 3.50 5.20
CA PRO A 57 10.67 3.18 6.48
C PRO A 57 12.16 3.52 6.46
N ALA A 58 12.67 4.13 7.53
CA ALA A 58 14.07 4.55 7.61
C ALA A 58 15.08 3.42 7.41
N ALA A 59 14.73 2.20 7.82
CA ALA A 59 15.58 1.01 7.69
C ALA A 59 15.61 0.43 6.26
N LEU A 60 14.71 0.85 5.38
CA LEU A 60 14.63 0.35 4.01
C LEU A 60 15.50 1.19 3.07
N ASN A 61 16.33 0.54 2.26
CA ASN A 61 17.14 1.20 1.25
C ASN A 61 16.48 1.08 -0.12
N VAL A 62 15.68 2.09 -0.50
CA VAL A 62 15.05 2.14 -1.81
C VAL A 62 16.07 2.62 -2.85
N SER A 63 16.31 1.83 -3.88
CA SER A 63 17.30 2.12 -4.92
C SER A 63 16.70 2.68 -6.21
N SER A 64 15.50 2.27 -6.56
CA SER A 64 14.84 2.70 -7.78
C SER A 64 13.33 2.61 -7.68
N PHE A 65 12.65 3.48 -8.42
CA PHE A 65 11.21 3.49 -8.58
C PHE A 65 10.89 3.44 -10.07
N GLU A 66 10.05 2.49 -10.49
CA GLU A 66 9.72 2.33 -11.91
C GLU A 66 8.83 3.47 -12.41
N PRO A 67 9.11 4.02 -13.61
CA PRO A 67 8.20 4.96 -14.25
C PRO A 67 6.84 4.34 -14.53
N LYS A 68 5.80 5.16 -14.51
CA LYS A 68 4.44 4.73 -14.86
C LYS A 68 3.80 5.73 -15.79
N THR A 69 3.30 5.26 -16.92
CA THR A 69 2.61 6.10 -17.91
C THR A 69 1.41 6.82 -17.27
N GLY A 70 1.32 8.13 -17.51
CA GLY A 70 0.27 8.97 -16.95
C GLY A 70 0.52 9.48 -15.54
N TRP A 71 1.65 9.09 -14.93
CA TRP A 71 2.04 9.53 -13.60
C TRP A 71 3.39 10.23 -13.61
N LYS A 72 3.47 11.35 -12.93
CA LYS A 72 4.74 12.04 -12.62
C LYS A 72 5.22 11.58 -11.25
N ILE A 73 6.45 11.08 -11.18
CA ILE A 73 7.06 10.57 -9.95
C ILE A 73 8.14 11.56 -9.52
N GLU A 74 7.99 12.13 -8.33
CA GLU A 74 8.97 13.00 -7.71
C GLU A 74 9.63 12.26 -6.56
N GLN A 75 10.96 12.24 -6.54
CA GLN A 75 11.75 11.60 -5.48
C GLN A 75 12.07 12.59 -4.36
N LYS A 76 11.85 12.18 -3.12
CA LYS A 76 12.29 12.91 -1.93
C LYS A 76 13.56 12.28 -1.40
N LYS A 77 14.62 13.07 -1.31
CA LYS A 77 15.92 12.64 -0.77
C LYS A 77 16.26 13.45 0.48
N ASP A 78 16.92 12.80 1.44
CA ASP A 78 17.49 13.48 2.60
C ASP A 78 18.81 14.21 2.25
N ALA A 79 19.43 14.86 3.26
CA ALA A 79 20.67 15.58 3.07
C ALA A 79 21.85 14.69 2.61
N SER A 80 21.80 13.37 2.86
CA SER A 80 22.82 12.41 2.42
C SER A 80 22.57 11.88 1.00
N GLY A 81 21.45 12.26 0.37
CA GLY A 81 21.04 11.76 -0.94
C GLY A 81 20.25 10.45 -0.90
N LYS A 82 19.91 9.95 0.30
CA LYS A 82 19.08 8.76 0.47
C LYS A 82 17.65 9.06 0.04
N LEU A 83 17.05 8.16 -0.75
CA LEU A 83 15.64 8.23 -1.14
C LEU A 83 14.77 7.87 0.08
N VAL A 84 14.05 8.85 0.62
CA VAL A 84 13.23 8.69 1.84
C VAL A 84 11.72 8.71 1.56
N GLY A 85 11.32 9.11 0.37
CA GLY A 85 9.92 9.14 -0.03
C GLY A 85 9.74 9.46 -1.50
N ILE A 86 8.48 9.39 -1.93
CA ILE A 86 8.07 9.73 -3.29
C ILE A 86 6.76 10.50 -3.27
N ILE A 87 6.55 11.30 -4.30
CA ILE A 87 5.27 11.93 -4.61
C ILE A 87 4.84 11.45 -5.99
N LEU A 88 3.66 10.88 -6.07
CA LEU A 88 3.03 10.37 -7.28
C LEU A 88 1.90 11.31 -7.67
N ASN A 89 2.00 11.97 -8.81
CA ASN A 89 0.97 12.86 -9.33
C ASN A 89 0.39 12.25 -10.61
N GLY A 90 -0.94 12.14 -10.64
CA GLY A 90 -1.65 11.56 -11.78
C GLY A 90 -3.14 11.64 -11.60
N SER A 91 -3.86 10.70 -12.17
CA SER A 91 -5.31 10.58 -12.00
C SER A 91 -5.73 9.12 -11.98
N LEU A 92 -6.46 8.74 -10.94
CA LEU A 92 -7.02 7.40 -10.77
C LEU A 92 -8.49 7.55 -10.42
N GLY A 93 -9.35 7.11 -11.32
CA GLY A 93 -10.81 7.27 -11.20
C GLY A 93 -11.44 6.44 -10.09
N PRO A 94 -12.68 6.80 -9.70
CA PRO A 94 -13.44 6.03 -8.70
C PRO A 94 -13.56 4.55 -9.08
N GLY A 95 -13.36 3.67 -8.11
CA GLY A 95 -13.42 2.22 -8.30
C GLY A 95 -12.20 1.62 -9.01
N GLU A 96 -11.27 2.44 -9.48
CA GLU A 96 -10.03 1.97 -10.11
C GLU A 96 -8.95 1.72 -9.06
N SER A 97 -7.96 0.93 -9.44
CA SER A 97 -6.72 0.74 -8.70
C SER A 97 -5.53 0.72 -9.62
N THR A 98 -4.36 1.13 -9.10
CA THR A 98 -3.10 1.07 -9.85
C THR A 98 -1.98 0.55 -8.97
N GLN A 99 -0.88 0.16 -9.61
CA GLN A 99 0.30 -0.40 -8.96
C GLN A 99 1.54 0.36 -9.40
N PHE A 100 2.46 0.53 -8.45
CA PHE A 100 3.78 1.12 -8.66
C PHE A 100 4.83 0.17 -8.12
N ASN A 101 5.85 -0.12 -8.90
CA ASN A 101 6.92 -1.03 -8.49
C ASN A 101 8.18 -0.25 -8.11
N PHE A 102 8.85 -0.71 -7.06
CA PHE A 102 10.13 -0.16 -6.64
C PHE A 102 11.04 -1.26 -6.12
N THR A 103 12.34 -1.05 -6.23
CA THR A 103 13.34 -1.99 -5.75
C THR A 103 14.01 -1.43 -4.50
N ALA A 104 14.18 -2.28 -3.50
CA ALA A 104 14.81 -1.91 -2.25
C ALA A 104 15.63 -3.07 -1.68
N ARG A 105 16.60 -2.72 -0.83
CA ARG A 105 17.30 -3.68 0.02
C ARG A 105 16.73 -3.62 1.43
N ASN A 106 16.33 -4.78 1.93
CA ASN A 106 15.82 -4.91 3.28
C ASN A 106 16.90 -4.67 4.34
N PRO A 107 16.53 -4.25 5.56
CA PRO A 107 17.46 -4.25 6.68
C PRO A 107 17.98 -5.67 6.98
N GLY A 108 19.14 -5.76 7.58
CA GLY A 108 19.75 -7.03 7.96
C GLY A 108 19.13 -7.69 9.18
N THR A 109 18.15 -7.06 9.81
CA THR A 109 17.48 -7.55 11.02
C THR A 109 16.00 -7.77 10.77
N GLU A 110 15.41 -8.68 11.54
CA GLU A 110 13.96 -8.90 11.54
C GLU A 110 13.21 -7.67 12.12
N GLY A 111 11.98 -7.49 11.70
CA GLY A 111 11.11 -6.41 12.17
C GLY A 111 10.04 -6.05 11.17
N LYS A 112 9.30 -5.00 11.49
CA LYS A 112 8.24 -4.48 10.62
C LYS A 112 8.74 -3.22 9.90
N LEU A 113 8.53 -3.19 8.60
CA LEU A 113 8.72 -2.01 7.77
C LEU A 113 7.36 -1.31 7.65
N ILE A 114 7.23 -0.15 8.24
CA ILE A 114 6.00 0.63 8.25
C ILE A 114 6.16 1.78 7.27
N PHE A 115 5.34 1.76 6.22
CA PHE A 115 5.23 2.85 5.25
C PHE A 115 4.15 3.82 5.74
N LYS A 116 4.22 5.05 5.29
CA LYS A 116 3.14 6.02 5.47
C LYS A 116 2.73 6.55 4.11
N ALA A 117 1.45 6.63 3.84
CA ALA A 117 0.94 7.17 2.59
C ALA A 117 -0.17 8.18 2.84
N ILE A 118 -0.13 9.29 2.12
CA ILE A 118 -1.19 10.30 2.10
C ILE A 118 -1.75 10.35 0.70
N GLN A 119 -3.01 9.98 0.55
CA GLN A 119 -3.74 9.97 -0.71
C GLN A 119 -4.60 11.23 -0.79
N THR A 120 -4.39 12.05 -1.81
CA THR A 120 -5.14 13.28 -2.05
C THR A 120 -6.08 13.08 -3.23
N TYR A 121 -7.33 13.48 -3.03
CA TYR A 121 -8.37 13.42 -4.03
C TYR A 121 -8.55 14.76 -4.75
N GLN A 122 -9.22 14.73 -5.89
CA GLN A 122 -9.43 15.92 -6.74
C GLN A 122 -10.18 17.06 -6.03
N ASP A 123 -11.02 16.77 -5.06
CA ASP A 123 -11.75 17.76 -4.24
C ASP A 123 -10.90 18.34 -3.10
N GLY A 124 -9.62 17.97 -2.99
CA GLY A 124 -8.69 18.42 -1.96
C GLY A 124 -8.76 17.63 -0.65
N THR A 125 -9.69 16.70 -0.50
CA THR A 125 -9.74 15.81 0.67
C THR A 125 -8.63 14.77 0.63
N THR A 126 -8.28 14.21 1.78
CA THR A 126 -7.19 13.23 1.91
C THR A 126 -7.63 11.98 2.65
N SER A 127 -6.96 10.87 2.37
CA SER A 127 -6.94 9.68 3.21
C SER A 127 -5.51 9.47 3.71
N GLU A 128 -5.34 9.39 5.01
CA GLU A 128 -4.03 9.18 5.65
C GLU A 128 -3.89 7.71 6.04
N TRP A 129 -3.08 6.98 5.28
CA TRP A 129 -2.75 5.57 5.51
C TRP A 129 -1.55 5.49 6.47
N THR A 130 -1.81 5.84 7.73
CA THR A 130 -0.78 5.99 8.78
C THR A 130 -1.19 5.35 10.10
N GLY A 131 -2.38 4.77 10.15
CA GLY A 131 -2.95 4.21 11.37
C GLY A 131 -2.39 2.84 11.76
N PRO A 132 -2.73 2.36 12.95
CA PRO A 132 -2.35 1.02 13.38
C PRO A 132 -3.06 -0.08 12.59
N GLU A 133 -2.55 -1.30 12.69
CA GLU A 133 -3.22 -2.48 12.15
C GLU A 133 -4.65 -2.60 12.67
N GLY A 134 -5.59 -2.95 11.79
CA GLY A 134 -7.00 -3.08 12.11
C GLY A 134 -7.79 -1.77 12.14
N SER A 135 -7.15 -0.61 11.96
CA SER A 135 -7.84 0.66 11.78
C SER A 135 -8.45 0.77 10.38
N ARG A 136 -9.26 1.81 10.15
CA ARG A 136 -9.86 2.05 8.81
C ARG A 136 -8.83 2.45 7.77
N THR A 137 -7.76 3.12 8.19
CA THR A 137 -6.67 3.62 7.33
C THR A 137 -5.31 3.14 7.85
N PRO A 138 -5.06 1.81 7.83
CA PRO A 138 -3.83 1.26 8.36
C PRO A 138 -2.64 1.65 7.47
N ALA A 139 -1.50 1.89 8.09
CA ALA A 139 -0.24 2.04 7.38
C ALA A 139 0.10 0.74 6.64
N PRO A 140 0.62 0.79 5.40
CA PRO A 140 1.15 -0.40 4.74
C PRO A 140 2.34 -0.96 5.52
N ILE A 141 2.34 -2.27 5.74
CA ILE A 141 3.38 -2.96 6.54
C ILE A 141 3.95 -4.14 5.75
N VAL A 142 5.27 -4.27 5.78
CA VAL A 142 6.00 -5.46 5.34
C VAL A 142 6.75 -6.03 6.52
N GLU A 143 6.59 -7.33 6.75
CA GLU A 143 7.27 -8.02 7.83
C GLU A 143 8.56 -8.64 7.31
N ILE A 144 9.68 -8.32 7.97
CA ILE A 144 10.98 -8.92 7.68
C ILE A 144 11.22 -10.05 8.66
N LYS A 145 11.24 -11.27 8.15
CA LYS A 145 11.46 -12.51 8.91
C LYS A 145 12.47 -13.39 8.22
N LYS A 146 13.30 -14.09 8.99
CA LYS A 146 14.14 -15.15 8.47
C LYS A 146 13.28 -16.26 7.87
N SER A 147 13.75 -16.82 6.78
CA SER A 147 13.10 -18.00 6.20
C SER A 147 13.09 -19.14 7.23
N ALA A 148 11.99 -19.92 7.25
CA ALA A 148 11.96 -21.15 8.02
C ALA A 148 13.08 -22.09 7.55
N PRO A 149 13.77 -22.81 8.46
CA PRO A 149 14.81 -23.75 8.09
C PRO A 149 14.27 -24.93 7.28
#